data_637fd2211372d1b92397c50bb44cffca
#
_entry.id   637fd2211372d1b92397c50bb44cffca
#
_cell.length_a   1.000
_cell.length_b   1.000
_cell.length_c   1.000
_cell.angle_alpha   90.00
_cell.angle_beta   90.00
_cell.angle_gamma   90.00
#
_symmetry.space_group_name_H-M   'P 1'
#
loop_
_entity.id
_entity.type
_entity.pdbx_description
1 polymer ?
#
loop_
_entity_poly.entity_id
_entity_poly.type
_entity_poly.pdbx_seq_one_letter_code
_entity_poly.pdbx_strand_id
1 'polypeptide(L)'
;PRIIGKNVEIYVKYEGLNPTGSFKDRGMTMAVTKAVEEGSKAIICASTGNTSAAAAAYAARAGIKAFVLIPEGKIAMGKMAQAMMYGAITMQIRGNFDDGMRLVKEVADQAPVTIVNSINPYRLQGQKTIAYEIVEALGRAPDYHCLPVGNAGNITAHWMGYTEAVANQPADQFEQVVYDATTDQFTGPKPAGLPIMVGYQADGAAPFLRGAPVLNPETIATAIRIGNPQSWNHAKAVVRDSKGWFDELADAEILEAQRLLSMYEGVFVEPASAASIGGAIRDIKAGKIAEGSVIVCTVTGNGLKDPDTAIKQCADAVMLSIDATMDQVKESILSNM
;
A
#
# COMPACT_ATOMS: atom_id res chain seq x y z
N PRO A 1 15.13 -9.47 14.33
CA PRO A 1 16.12 -9.32 15.40
C PRO A 1 17.55 -9.64 14.96
N ARG A 2 17.77 -10.77 14.21
CA ARG A 2 19.15 -11.23 13.83
C ARG A 2 19.97 -10.19 13.06
N ILE A 3 19.32 -9.38 12.21
CA ILE A 3 19.99 -8.37 11.36
C ILE A 3 20.07 -7.02 12.08
N ILE A 4 19.13 -6.73 12.95
CA ILE A 4 18.96 -5.42 13.57
C ILE A 4 19.87 -5.27 14.80
N GLY A 5 20.10 -6.38 15.54
CA GLY A 5 20.94 -6.39 16.74
C GLY A 5 20.34 -5.63 17.93
N LYS A 6 19.02 -5.37 17.91
CA LYS A 6 18.28 -4.65 18.94
C LYS A 6 17.13 -5.49 19.47
N ASN A 7 16.76 -5.26 20.73
CA ASN A 7 15.65 -5.95 21.38
C ASN A 7 14.32 -5.28 20.96
N VAL A 8 13.69 -5.78 19.91
CA VAL A 8 12.39 -5.33 19.39
C VAL A 8 11.60 -6.53 18.86
N GLU A 9 10.28 -6.43 18.89
CA GLU A 9 9.39 -7.37 18.22
C GLU A 9 8.86 -6.74 16.93
N ILE A 10 9.10 -7.39 15.77
CA ILE A 10 8.64 -6.90 14.48
C ILE A 10 7.68 -7.90 13.87
N TYR A 11 6.49 -7.43 13.56
CA TYR A 11 5.46 -8.18 12.85
C TYR A 11 5.27 -7.60 11.46
N VAL A 12 5.08 -8.46 10.47
CA VAL A 12 4.82 -8.09 9.09
C VAL A 12 3.34 -8.32 8.80
N LYS A 13 2.59 -7.26 8.54
CA LYS A 13 1.21 -7.36 8.06
C LYS A 13 1.23 -7.45 6.53
N TYR A 14 1.10 -8.68 6.02
CA TYR A 14 1.29 -8.96 4.59
C TYR A 14 -0.02 -8.85 3.80
N GLU A 15 -0.26 -7.69 3.22
CA GLU A 15 -1.44 -7.39 2.39
C GLU A 15 -1.32 -7.92 0.94
N GLY A 16 -0.15 -8.40 0.56
CA GLY A 16 0.07 -9.07 -0.72
C GLY A 16 -0.60 -10.43 -0.86
N LEU A 17 -1.19 -10.97 0.21
CA LEU A 17 -1.98 -12.21 0.21
C LEU A 17 -3.48 -11.98 -0.10
N ASN A 18 -3.94 -10.74 -0.20
CA ASN A 18 -5.29 -10.45 -0.67
C ASN A 18 -5.49 -10.96 -2.12
N PRO A 19 -6.74 -11.22 -2.55
CA PRO A 19 -7.04 -11.87 -3.82
C PRO A 19 -6.36 -11.29 -5.06
N THR A 20 -6.24 -9.95 -5.16
CA THR A 20 -5.54 -9.32 -6.29
C THR A 20 -4.07 -9.01 -5.98
N GLY A 21 -3.56 -9.42 -4.83
CA GLY A 21 -2.16 -9.26 -4.44
C GLY A 21 -1.82 -7.91 -3.80
N SER A 22 -2.78 -7.17 -3.26
CA SER A 22 -2.49 -5.94 -2.54
C SER A 22 -3.61 -5.48 -1.59
N PHE A 23 -3.30 -4.56 -0.66
CA PHE A 23 -4.26 -3.93 0.25
C PHE A 23 -5.41 -3.20 -0.44
N LYS A 24 -5.29 -2.92 -1.75
CA LYS A 24 -6.33 -2.24 -2.51
C LYS A 24 -7.65 -3.00 -2.49
N ASP A 25 -7.61 -4.30 -2.32
CA ASP A 25 -8.77 -5.18 -2.25
C ASP A 25 -9.75 -4.78 -1.14
N ARG A 26 -9.22 -4.45 0.03
CA ARG A 26 -10.05 -4.05 1.18
C ARG A 26 -10.92 -2.85 0.88
N GLY A 27 -10.29 -1.78 0.39
CA GLY A 27 -11.03 -0.58 0.02
C GLY A 27 -11.92 -0.79 -1.20
N MET A 28 -11.52 -1.64 -2.12
CA MET A 28 -12.29 -1.87 -3.33
C MET A 28 -13.55 -2.70 -3.06
N THR A 29 -13.48 -3.64 -2.14
CA THR A 29 -14.66 -4.39 -1.67
C THR A 29 -15.77 -3.42 -1.25
N MET A 30 -15.47 -2.46 -0.37
CA MET A 30 -16.45 -1.49 0.10
C MET A 30 -16.91 -0.53 -0.99
N ALA A 31 -15.98 0.02 -1.78
CA ALA A 31 -16.32 0.97 -2.84
C ALA A 31 -17.23 0.36 -3.92
N VAL A 32 -16.98 -0.89 -4.31
CA VAL A 32 -17.81 -1.58 -5.31
C VAL A 32 -19.16 -2.00 -4.73
N THR A 33 -19.18 -2.48 -3.48
CA THR A 33 -20.44 -2.80 -2.78
C THR A 33 -21.36 -1.56 -2.74
N LYS A 34 -20.81 -0.41 -2.34
CA LYS A 34 -21.58 0.84 -2.29
C LYS A 34 -22.03 1.30 -3.68
N ALA A 35 -21.17 1.18 -4.69
CA ALA A 35 -21.57 1.48 -6.07
C ALA A 35 -22.77 0.66 -6.52
N VAL A 36 -22.79 -0.64 -6.21
CA VAL A 36 -23.92 -1.54 -6.53
C VAL A 36 -25.17 -1.15 -5.74
N GLU A 37 -25.06 -0.91 -4.44
CA GLU A 37 -26.19 -0.46 -3.58
C GLU A 37 -26.80 0.85 -4.09
N GLU A 38 -26.01 1.77 -4.60
CA GLU A 38 -26.43 3.06 -5.16
C GLU A 38 -26.91 2.95 -6.63
N GLY A 39 -26.93 1.73 -7.18
CA GLY A 39 -27.48 1.46 -8.52
C GLY A 39 -26.56 1.77 -9.68
N SER A 40 -25.26 1.98 -9.43
CA SER A 40 -24.25 2.19 -10.49
C SER A 40 -24.18 0.99 -11.44
N LYS A 41 -24.10 1.27 -12.72
CA LYS A 41 -23.98 0.23 -13.75
C LYS A 41 -22.53 -0.14 -14.07
N ALA A 42 -21.60 0.72 -13.65
CA ALA A 42 -20.17 0.52 -13.83
C ALA A 42 -19.38 1.29 -12.77
N ILE A 43 -18.11 0.94 -12.63
CA ILE A 43 -17.13 1.73 -11.90
C ILE A 43 -16.04 2.23 -12.86
N ILE A 44 -15.40 3.33 -12.47
CA ILE A 44 -14.30 3.92 -13.26
C ILE A 44 -13.14 4.31 -12.36
N CYS A 45 -11.92 4.11 -12.84
CA CYS A 45 -10.72 4.62 -12.17
C CYS A 45 -9.63 5.05 -13.17
N ALA A 46 -8.80 6.00 -12.77
CA ALA A 46 -7.54 6.32 -13.44
C ALA A 46 -6.40 5.62 -12.66
N SER A 47 -5.82 4.55 -13.23
CA SER A 47 -4.73 3.80 -12.59
C SER A 47 -4.10 2.79 -13.54
N THR A 48 -2.77 2.64 -13.47
CA THR A 48 -2.01 1.60 -14.19
C THR A 48 -1.52 0.47 -13.28
N GLY A 49 -1.98 0.39 -12.02
CA GLY A 49 -1.40 -0.52 -11.02
C GLY A 49 -2.43 -1.26 -10.16
N ASN A 50 -2.10 -1.40 -8.87
CA ASN A 50 -2.89 -2.20 -7.93
C ASN A 50 -4.36 -1.77 -7.81
N THR A 51 -4.66 -0.48 -8.02
CA THR A 51 -6.06 0.01 -7.98
C THR A 51 -6.88 -0.52 -9.15
N SER A 52 -6.35 -0.50 -10.37
CA SER A 52 -7.06 -1.03 -11.55
C SER A 52 -7.29 -2.54 -11.46
N ALA A 53 -6.30 -3.29 -10.97
CA ALA A 53 -6.44 -4.73 -10.76
C ALA A 53 -7.55 -5.05 -9.75
N ALA A 54 -7.56 -4.38 -8.60
CA ALA A 54 -8.62 -4.57 -7.61
C ALA A 54 -10.00 -4.11 -8.15
N ALA A 55 -10.08 -2.94 -8.81
CA ALA A 55 -11.33 -2.46 -9.41
C ALA A 55 -11.93 -3.48 -10.38
N ALA A 56 -11.11 -4.01 -11.28
CA ALA A 56 -11.54 -5.01 -12.26
C ALA A 56 -12.06 -6.29 -11.60
N ALA A 57 -11.32 -6.82 -10.61
CA ALA A 57 -11.67 -8.05 -9.90
C ALA A 57 -13.02 -7.93 -9.17
N TYR A 58 -13.20 -6.87 -8.39
CA TYR A 58 -14.42 -6.70 -7.61
C TYR A 58 -15.61 -6.28 -8.44
N ALA A 59 -15.41 -5.53 -9.55
CA ALA A 59 -16.48 -5.28 -10.53
C ALA A 59 -16.93 -6.58 -11.21
N ALA A 60 -15.99 -7.42 -11.64
CA ALA A 60 -16.30 -8.75 -12.21
C ALA A 60 -17.10 -9.60 -11.22
N ARG A 61 -16.69 -9.64 -9.95
CA ARG A 61 -17.40 -10.37 -8.89
C ARG A 61 -18.80 -9.82 -8.65
N ALA A 62 -18.99 -8.50 -8.75
CA ALA A 62 -20.27 -7.82 -8.57
C ALA A 62 -21.15 -7.84 -9.82
N GLY A 63 -20.68 -8.34 -10.97
CA GLY A 63 -21.42 -8.39 -12.22
C GLY A 63 -21.63 -7.03 -12.91
N ILE A 64 -20.79 -6.03 -12.57
CA ILE A 64 -20.80 -4.71 -13.21
C ILE A 64 -19.52 -4.47 -14.02
N LYS A 65 -19.52 -3.45 -14.89
CA LYS A 65 -18.35 -3.13 -15.72
C LYS A 65 -17.32 -2.31 -14.96
N ALA A 66 -16.04 -2.55 -15.24
CA ALA A 66 -14.94 -1.69 -14.78
C ALA A 66 -14.32 -0.98 -15.98
N PHE A 67 -14.20 0.33 -15.89
CA PHE A 67 -13.48 1.17 -16.85
C PHE A 67 -12.18 1.67 -16.22
N VAL A 68 -11.06 1.52 -16.94
CA VAL A 68 -9.74 1.95 -16.48
C VAL A 68 -9.18 2.96 -17.49
N LEU A 69 -8.99 4.21 -17.04
CA LEU A 69 -8.35 5.25 -17.84
C LEU A 69 -6.85 5.29 -17.54
N ILE A 70 -6.07 5.36 -18.62
CA ILE A 70 -4.60 5.44 -18.52
C ILE A 70 -4.05 6.41 -19.57
N PRO A 71 -2.95 7.14 -19.28
CA PRO A 71 -2.26 7.93 -20.29
C PRO A 71 -1.65 7.04 -21.37
N GLU A 72 -1.72 7.50 -22.64
CA GLU A 72 -1.08 6.84 -23.78
C GLU A 72 0.44 6.72 -23.56
N GLY A 73 1.03 5.58 -23.93
CA GLY A 73 2.47 5.33 -23.79
C GLY A 73 2.97 5.06 -22.36
N LYS A 74 2.11 5.06 -21.36
CA LYS A 74 2.47 4.78 -19.94
C LYS A 74 2.02 3.39 -19.48
N ILE A 75 1.90 2.44 -20.39
CA ILE A 75 1.44 1.09 -20.08
C ILE A 75 2.63 0.17 -19.82
N ALA A 76 2.76 -0.31 -18.59
CA ALA A 76 3.47 -1.54 -18.33
C ALA A 76 2.48 -2.70 -18.51
N MET A 77 2.54 -3.42 -19.61
CA MET A 77 1.57 -4.48 -19.94
C MET A 77 1.44 -5.51 -18.82
N GLY A 78 2.55 -5.88 -18.17
CA GLY A 78 2.52 -6.80 -17.02
C GLY A 78 1.67 -6.30 -15.85
N LYS A 79 1.67 -4.98 -15.59
CA LYS A 79 0.84 -4.40 -14.53
C LYS A 79 -0.65 -4.31 -14.90
N MET A 80 -0.95 -4.19 -16.20
CA MET A 80 -2.32 -4.15 -16.71
C MET A 80 -2.93 -5.51 -16.98
N ALA A 81 -2.10 -6.53 -17.22
CA ALA A 81 -2.55 -7.88 -17.58
C ALA A 81 -3.60 -8.42 -16.61
N GLN A 82 -3.41 -8.20 -15.31
CA GLN A 82 -4.35 -8.66 -14.29
C GLN A 82 -5.72 -7.98 -14.43
N ALA A 83 -5.77 -6.65 -14.62
CA ALA A 83 -7.03 -5.93 -14.81
C ALA A 83 -7.75 -6.36 -16.10
N MET A 84 -7.00 -6.57 -17.17
CA MET A 84 -7.53 -7.05 -18.47
C MET A 84 -8.08 -8.48 -18.35
N MET A 85 -7.39 -9.38 -17.66
CA MET A 85 -7.85 -10.75 -17.41
C MET A 85 -9.15 -10.80 -16.60
N TYR A 86 -9.38 -9.83 -15.72
CA TYR A 86 -10.65 -9.68 -15.02
C TYR A 86 -11.75 -9.00 -15.85
N GLY A 87 -11.48 -8.68 -17.13
CA GLY A 87 -12.46 -8.14 -18.07
C GLY A 87 -12.68 -6.63 -17.97
N ALA A 88 -11.74 -5.88 -17.39
CA ALA A 88 -11.82 -4.43 -17.41
C ALA A 88 -11.66 -3.87 -18.82
N ILE A 89 -12.45 -2.84 -19.12
CA ILE A 89 -12.33 -2.05 -20.35
C ILE A 89 -11.29 -0.96 -20.13
N THR A 90 -10.14 -1.11 -20.76
CA THR A 90 -9.03 -0.16 -20.63
C THR A 90 -9.10 0.86 -21.75
N MET A 91 -9.09 2.14 -21.39
CA MET A 91 -9.14 3.27 -22.32
C MET A 91 -7.85 4.09 -22.19
N GLN A 92 -7.16 4.26 -23.29
CA GLN A 92 -5.98 5.13 -23.38
C GLN A 92 -6.41 6.56 -23.75
N ILE A 93 -5.93 7.53 -22.99
CA ILE A 93 -6.16 8.94 -23.28
C ILE A 93 -4.88 9.62 -23.76
N ARG A 94 -5.00 10.51 -24.72
CA ARG A 94 -3.92 11.41 -25.13
C ARG A 94 -3.86 12.58 -24.15
N GLY A 95 -3.09 12.39 -23.07
CA GLY A 95 -2.97 13.32 -21.96
C GLY A 95 -2.16 12.72 -20.82
N ASN A 96 -2.11 13.40 -19.69
CA ASN A 96 -1.43 12.93 -18.49
C ASN A 96 -2.41 12.31 -17.47
N PHE A 97 -1.89 11.94 -16.27
CA PHE A 97 -2.71 11.35 -15.22
C PHE A 97 -3.76 12.32 -14.67
N ASP A 98 -3.44 13.62 -14.59
CA ASP A 98 -4.37 14.63 -14.08
C ASP A 98 -5.53 14.85 -15.05
N ASP A 99 -5.27 14.80 -16.37
CA ASP A 99 -6.31 14.78 -17.39
C ASP A 99 -7.24 13.58 -17.21
N GLY A 100 -6.67 12.40 -16.96
CA GLY A 100 -7.44 11.18 -16.66
C GLY A 100 -8.34 11.36 -15.45
N MET A 101 -7.81 11.91 -14.36
CA MET A 101 -8.59 12.15 -13.13
C MET A 101 -9.70 13.20 -13.33
N ARG A 102 -9.45 14.24 -14.11
CA ARG A 102 -10.47 15.23 -14.46
C ARG A 102 -11.60 14.58 -15.27
N LEU A 103 -11.26 13.84 -16.32
CA LEU A 103 -12.24 13.14 -17.16
C LEU A 103 -13.07 12.12 -16.38
N VAL A 104 -12.46 11.37 -15.48
CA VAL A 104 -13.17 10.42 -14.60
C VAL A 104 -14.24 11.14 -13.77
N LYS A 105 -13.94 12.31 -13.23
CA LYS A 105 -14.92 13.12 -12.48
C LYS A 105 -16.05 13.61 -13.37
N GLU A 106 -15.72 14.21 -14.52
CA GLU A 106 -16.72 14.72 -15.48
C GLU A 106 -17.68 13.62 -15.99
N VAL A 107 -17.15 12.40 -16.22
CA VAL A 107 -17.99 11.26 -16.64
C VAL A 107 -18.90 10.79 -15.51
N ALA A 108 -18.41 10.74 -14.28
CA ALA A 108 -19.20 10.29 -13.14
C ALA A 108 -20.37 11.24 -12.82
N ASP A 109 -20.21 12.53 -13.12
CA ASP A 109 -21.29 13.53 -12.95
C ASP A 109 -22.42 13.39 -13.99
N GLN A 110 -22.15 12.69 -15.13
CA GLN A 110 -23.05 12.61 -16.27
C GLN A 110 -23.55 11.20 -16.58
N ALA A 111 -23.03 10.17 -15.94
CA ALA A 111 -23.35 8.77 -16.19
C ALA A 111 -23.50 7.99 -14.87
N PRO A 112 -24.25 6.86 -14.87
CA PRO A 112 -24.42 6.01 -13.68
C PRO A 112 -23.16 5.18 -13.42
N VAL A 113 -22.05 5.85 -13.17
CA VAL A 113 -20.70 5.30 -12.98
C VAL A 113 -20.09 5.86 -11.71
N THR A 114 -19.60 4.99 -10.82
CA THR A 114 -18.95 5.39 -9.57
C THR A 114 -17.44 5.44 -9.72
N ILE A 115 -16.83 6.55 -9.25
CA ILE A 115 -15.37 6.67 -9.15
C ILE A 115 -14.85 5.82 -7.98
N VAL A 116 -13.84 4.98 -8.25
CA VAL A 116 -13.22 4.13 -7.23
C VAL A 116 -11.73 4.43 -7.00
N ASN A 117 -11.28 5.64 -7.33
CA ASN A 117 -9.96 6.15 -6.98
C ASN A 117 -9.84 6.40 -5.46
N SER A 118 -8.66 6.84 -5.00
CA SER A 118 -8.38 7.09 -3.57
C SER A 118 -9.25 8.18 -2.92
N ILE A 119 -9.91 8.99 -3.73
CA ILE A 119 -10.89 10.00 -3.27
C ILE A 119 -12.23 9.40 -2.80
N ASN A 120 -12.51 8.14 -3.14
CA ASN A 120 -13.74 7.49 -2.72
C ASN A 120 -13.68 7.15 -1.21
N PRO A 121 -14.60 7.71 -0.39
CA PRO A 121 -14.54 7.59 1.06
C PRO A 121 -14.70 6.14 1.55
N TYR A 122 -15.47 5.33 0.85
CA TYR A 122 -15.69 3.92 1.20
C TYR A 122 -14.41 3.09 1.11
N ARG A 123 -13.42 3.56 0.37
CA ARG A 123 -12.11 2.91 0.34
C ARG A 123 -11.40 2.96 1.67
N LEU A 124 -11.51 4.07 2.40
CA LEU A 124 -10.94 4.19 3.75
C LEU A 124 -11.64 3.24 4.70
N GLN A 125 -12.98 3.10 4.59
CA GLN A 125 -13.78 2.18 5.41
C GLN A 125 -13.38 0.71 5.22
N GLY A 126 -13.03 0.30 4.01
CA GLY A 126 -12.49 -1.05 3.79
C GLY A 126 -11.06 -1.20 4.30
N GLN A 127 -10.19 -0.23 4.05
CA GLN A 127 -8.78 -0.30 4.44
C GLN A 127 -8.57 -0.25 5.96
N LYS A 128 -9.42 0.43 6.72
CA LYS A 128 -9.30 0.52 8.19
C LYS A 128 -9.36 -0.85 8.89
N THR A 129 -9.96 -1.86 8.25
CA THR A 129 -10.05 -3.22 8.79
C THR A 129 -8.70 -3.88 9.02
N ILE A 130 -7.64 -3.39 8.36
CA ILE A 130 -6.26 -3.84 8.62
C ILE A 130 -5.87 -3.63 10.09
N ALA A 131 -6.24 -2.48 10.66
CA ALA A 131 -5.96 -2.18 12.06
C ALA A 131 -6.74 -3.09 13.01
N TYR A 132 -7.98 -3.45 12.68
CA TYR A 132 -8.77 -4.39 13.47
C TYR A 132 -8.11 -5.76 13.56
N GLU A 133 -7.66 -6.30 12.42
CA GLU A 133 -6.97 -7.59 12.36
C GLU A 133 -5.66 -7.57 13.16
N ILE A 134 -4.93 -6.44 13.15
CA ILE A 134 -3.70 -6.29 13.94
C ILE A 134 -4.01 -6.27 15.42
N VAL A 135 -5.01 -5.50 15.85
CA VAL A 135 -5.42 -5.44 17.26
C VAL A 135 -5.94 -6.79 17.74
N GLU A 136 -6.74 -7.49 16.92
CA GLU A 136 -7.22 -8.84 17.23
C GLU A 136 -6.06 -9.83 17.39
N ALA A 137 -5.10 -9.83 16.47
CA ALA A 137 -3.98 -10.76 16.49
C ALA A 137 -2.99 -10.51 17.64
N LEU A 138 -2.77 -9.25 18.04
CA LEU A 138 -1.83 -8.88 19.09
C LEU A 138 -2.50 -8.73 20.48
N GLY A 139 -3.84 -8.71 20.54
CA GLY A 139 -4.60 -8.38 21.75
C GLY A 139 -4.49 -6.91 22.17
N ARG A 140 -3.79 -6.08 21.40
CA ARG A 140 -3.58 -4.64 21.61
C ARG A 140 -3.10 -3.96 20.32
N ALA A 141 -3.12 -2.63 20.28
CA ALA A 141 -2.39 -1.91 19.24
C ALA A 141 -0.86 -2.06 19.45
N PRO A 142 -0.05 -2.05 18.37
CA PRO A 142 1.42 -2.03 18.48
C PRO A 142 1.90 -0.69 19.03
N ASP A 143 3.15 -0.62 19.48
CA ASP A 143 3.75 0.64 19.91
C ASP A 143 4.06 1.54 18.71
N TYR A 144 4.48 0.94 17.59
CA TYR A 144 4.72 1.64 16.32
C TYR A 144 4.07 0.89 15.16
N HIS A 145 3.48 1.66 14.25
CA HIS A 145 3.01 1.12 12.98
C HIS A 145 3.70 1.83 11.82
N CYS A 146 4.50 1.07 11.08
CA CYS A 146 5.30 1.52 9.94
C CYS A 146 4.64 1.13 8.62
N LEU A 147 4.48 2.07 7.69
CA LEU A 147 3.88 1.78 6.39
C LEU A 147 4.41 2.70 5.28
N PRO A 148 4.39 2.22 4.01
CA PRO A 148 4.77 3.05 2.88
C PRO A 148 3.68 4.08 2.59
N VAL A 149 4.09 5.28 2.15
CA VAL A 149 3.17 6.39 1.91
C VAL A 149 3.31 6.95 0.49
N GLY A 150 2.25 6.81 -0.29
CA GLY A 150 2.06 7.49 -1.57
C GLY A 150 0.90 8.48 -1.49
N ASN A 151 -0.33 8.08 -1.89
CA ASN A 151 -1.54 8.91 -1.79
C ASN A 151 -2.03 9.15 -0.34
N ALA A 152 -1.39 8.55 0.64
CA ALA A 152 -1.61 8.70 2.07
C ALA A 152 -2.98 8.23 2.61
N GLY A 153 -3.87 7.70 1.77
CA GLY A 153 -5.14 7.14 2.22
C GLY A 153 -4.97 5.91 3.13
N ASN A 154 -3.92 5.12 2.94
CA ASN A 154 -3.69 3.92 3.74
C ASN A 154 -3.32 4.24 5.19
N ILE A 155 -2.41 5.19 5.43
CA ILE A 155 -2.05 5.63 6.79
C ILE A 155 -3.25 6.26 7.50
N THR A 156 -4.06 7.03 6.76
CA THR A 156 -5.32 7.59 7.26
C THR A 156 -6.29 6.49 7.70
N ALA A 157 -6.49 5.48 6.87
CA ALA A 157 -7.39 4.37 7.17
C ALA A 157 -6.93 3.53 8.38
N HIS A 158 -5.61 3.26 8.48
CA HIS A 158 -5.08 2.55 9.65
C HIS A 158 -5.34 3.32 10.94
N TRP A 159 -5.11 4.64 10.94
CA TRP A 159 -5.38 5.49 12.09
C TRP A 159 -6.86 5.44 12.49
N MET A 160 -7.78 5.58 11.53
CA MET A 160 -9.21 5.43 11.76
C MET A 160 -9.52 4.08 12.41
N GLY A 161 -8.99 2.99 11.87
CA GLY A 161 -9.23 1.66 12.40
C GLY A 161 -8.68 1.46 13.82
N TYR A 162 -7.50 1.99 14.12
CA TYR A 162 -6.94 1.92 15.48
C TYR A 162 -7.76 2.72 16.48
N THR A 163 -8.16 3.95 16.13
CA THR A 163 -8.97 4.76 17.02
C THR A 163 -10.33 4.12 17.31
N GLU A 164 -10.94 3.45 16.33
CA GLU A 164 -12.16 2.70 16.52
C GLU A 164 -11.97 1.40 17.34
N ALA A 165 -10.94 0.59 16.99
CA ALA A 165 -10.70 -0.70 17.64
C ALA A 165 -10.32 -0.59 19.12
N VAL A 166 -9.51 0.41 19.47
CA VAL A 166 -9.01 0.61 20.84
C VAL A 166 -10.04 1.33 21.73
N ALA A 167 -11.06 1.96 21.12
CA ALA A 167 -12.14 2.61 21.87
C ALA A 167 -12.98 1.65 22.72
N ASN A 168 -12.83 0.34 22.54
CA ASN A 168 -13.58 -0.71 23.25
C ASN A 168 -15.11 -0.54 23.19
N GLN A 169 -15.61 0.07 22.12
CA GLN A 169 -17.05 0.24 21.90
C GLN A 169 -17.61 -0.96 21.13
N PRO A 170 -18.81 -1.44 21.46
CA PRO A 170 -19.51 -2.43 20.63
C PRO A 170 -19.63 -1.94 19.19
N ALA A 171 -19.52 -2.85 18.22
CA ALA A 171 -19.49 -2.51 16.78
C ALA A 171 -20.70 -1.72 16.27
N ASP A 172 -21.80 -1.77 16.98
CA ASP A 172 -23.05 -1.04 16.74
C ASP A 172 -23.07 0.38 17.33
N GLN A 173 -22.05 0.75 18.13
CA GLN A 173 -21.93 2.05 18.82
C GLN A 173 -20.68 2.83 18.37
N PHE A 174 -20.01 2.42 17.30
CA PHE A 174 -18.87 3.16 16.80
C PHE A 174 -19.28 4.55 16.28
N GLU A 175 -18.98 5.58 17.03
CA GLU A 175 -18.82 6.90 16.45
C GLU A 175 -17.68 6.83 15.42
N GLN A 176 -18.04 7.01 14.16
CA GLN A 176 -17.02 6.98 13.11
C GLN A 176 -15.97 8.05 13.38
N VAL A 177 -14.71 7.67 13.33
CA VAL A 177 -13.62 8.66 13.30
C VAL A 177 -13.74 9.41 11.98
N VAL A 178 -14.12 10.67 12.07
CA VAL A 178 -14.34 11.56 10.93
C VAL A 178 -13.27 12.64 10.93
N TYR A 179 -12.69 12.88 9.77
CA TYR A 179 -11.82 14.03 9.60
C TYR A 179 -12.66 15.29 9.42
N ASP A 180 -12.46 16.26 10.30
CA ASP A 180 -13.05 17.59 10.21
C ASP A 180 -12.05 18.53 9.51
N ALA A 181 -12.38 18.90 8.28
CA ALA A 181 -11.56 19.79 7.46
C ALA A 181 -11.49 21.23 7.98
N THR A 182 -12.43 21.65 8.83
CA THR A 182 -12.44 23.01 9.39
C THR A 182 -11.49 23.15 10.57
N THR A 183 -11.35 22.09 11.36
CA THR A 183 -10.46 22.05 12.54
C THR A 183 -9.14 21.35 12.24
N ASP A 184 -9.00 20.73 11.06
CA ASP A 184 -7.85 19.88 10.69
C ASP A 184 -7.58 18.76 11.72
N GLN A 185 -8.64 18.15 12.23
CA GLN A 185 -8.57 17.13 13.28
C GLN A 185 -9.44 15.91 12.94
N PHE A 186 -9.04 14.78 13.49
CA PHE A 186 -9.94 13.63 13.59
C PHE A 186 -10.82 13.76 14.81
N THR A 187 -12.14 13.64 14.61
CA THR A 187 -13.13 13.56 15.69
C THR A 187 -13.46 12.10 15.98
N GLY A 188 -13.78 11.80 17.21
CA GLY A 188 -14.07 10.44 17.67
C GLY A 188 -13.27 10.10 18.92
N PRO A 189 -13.47 8.91 19.49
CA PRO A 189 -12.78 8.51 20.72
C PRO A 189 -11.27 8.43 20.49
N LYS A 190 -10.50 9.02 21.41
CA LYS A 190 -9.04 8.97 21.45
C LYS A 190 -8.59 8.12 22.65
N PRO A 191 -8.61 6.78 22.57
CA PRO A 191 -8.25 5.94 23.69
C PRO A 191 -6.73 5.92 23.93
N ALA A 192 -6.35 5.62 25.16
CA ALA A 192 -4.95 5.33 25.49
C ALA A 192 -4.47 4.07 24.76
N GLY A 193 -3.18 4.02 24.40
CA GLY A 193 -2.59 2.83 23.76
C GLY A 193 -2.69 2.81 22.24
N LEU A 194 -2.88 3.95 21.59
CA LEU A 194 -2.78 4.07 20.13
C LEU A 194 -1.31 4.00 19.66
N PRO A 195 -1.05 3.43 18.47
CA PRO A 195 0.31 3.34 17.95
C PRO A 195 0.85 4.71 17.52
N ILE A 196 2.16 4.85 17.56
CA ILE A 196 2.88 5.90 16.84
C ILE A 196 2.89 5.51 15.36
N MET A 197 2.29 6.34 14.50
CA MET A 197 2.19 6.08 13.07
C MET A 197 3.39 6.63 12.32
N VAL A 198 4.11 5.78 11.59
CA VAL A 198 5.31 6.18 10.86
C VAL A 198 5.13 5.92 9.37
N GLY A 199 5.22 6.97 8.57
CA GLY A 199 5.05 6.91 7.11
C GLY A 199 6.38 7.05 6.38
N TYR A 200 6.70 6.09 5.50
CA TYR A 200 7.93 6.15 4.69
C TYR A 200 7.60 6.40 3.22
N GLN A 201 8.30 7.37 2.65
CA GLN A 201 8.24 7.73 1.23
C GLN A 201 9.54 7.33 0.52
N ALA A 202 9.54 7.30 -0.81
CA ALA A 202 10.80 7.27 -1.57
C ALA A 202 11.35 8.71 -1.69
N ASP A 203 12.65 8.89 -1.61
CA ASP A 203 13.30 10.21 -1.61
C ASP A 203 12.98 11.06 -2.84
N GLY A 204 12.89 10.42 -4.03
CA GLY A 204 12.45 11.08 -5.27
C GLY A 204 10.94 11.36 -5.35
N ALA A 205 10.16 10.95 -4.35
CA ALA A 205 8.70 11.13 -4.25
C ALA A 205 8.25 11.36 -2.80
N ALA A 206 8.89 12.32 -2.11
CA ALA A 206 8.67 12.59 -0.69
C ALA A 206 8.04 13.98 -0.41
N PRO A 207 6.83 14.26 -0.92
CA PRO A 207 6.18 15.56 -0.78
C PRO A 207 5.94 15.96 0.69
N PHE A 208 5.68 15.03 1.61
CA PHE A 208 5.49 15.36 3.02
C PHE A 208 6.75 15.92 3.67
N LEU A 209 7.93 15.47 3.27
CA LEU A 209 9.22 15.98 3.75
C LEU A 209 9.58 17.33 3.09
N ARG A 210 9.14 17.54 1.85
CA ARG A 210 9.35 18.80 1.12
C ARG A 210 8.37 19.89 1.55
N GLY A 211 7.27 19.52 2.22
CA GLY A 211 6.19 20.44 2.59
C GLY A 211 5.38 20.97 1.40
N ALA A 212 5.62 20.45 0.19
CA ALA A 212 5.00 20.85 -1.07
C ALA A 212 4.95 19.68 -2.06
N PRO A 213 4.06 19.71 -3.07
CA PRO A 213 4.02 18.72 -4.13
C PRO A 213 5.36 18.61 -4.89
N VAL A 214 5.76 17.38 -5.21
CA VAL A 214 6.88 17.07 -6.10
C VAL A 214 6.33 16.92 -7.52
N LEU A 215 6.71 17.81 -8.42
CA LEU A 215 6.12 17.89 -9.77
C LEU A 215 6.50 16.69 -10.65
N ASN A 216 7.72 16.20 -10.55
CA ASN A 216 8.24 15.06 -11.32
C ASN A 216 8.76 14.00 -10.35
N PRO A 217 7.87 13.23 -9.71
CA PRO A 217 8.30 12.20 -8.78
C PRO A 217 8.96 11.04 -9.53
N GLU A 218 10.15 10.62 -9.07
CA GLU A 218 10.90 9.51 -9.65
C GLU A 218 11.34 8.53 -8.56
N THR A 219 11.03 7.26 -8.72
CA THR A 219 11.47 6.15 -7.88
C THR A 219 11.13 4.82 -8.55
N ILE A 220 11.89 3.78 -8.23
CA ILE A 220 11.58 2.39 -8.61
C ILE A 220 10.34 1.87 -7.86
N ALA A 221 10.03 2.43 -6.70
CA ALA A 221 8.87 2.09 -5.88
C ALA A 221 7.57 2.67 -6.47
N THR A 222 7.19 2.20 -7.65
CA THR A 222 6.13 2.79 -8.50
C THR A 222 4.79 2.97 -7.80
N ALA A 223 4.43 2.12 -6.83
CA ALA A 223 3.16 2.21 -6.11
C ALA A 223 3.10 3.39 -5.11
N ILE A 224 4.25 3.97 -4.73
CA ILE A 224 4.37 5.19 -3.93
C ILE A 224 4.99 6.36 -4.68
N ARG A 225 5.16 6.26 -6.01
CA ARG A 225 5.63 7.34 -6.87
C ARG A 225 4.54 8.39 -7.07
N ILE A 226 4.23 9.10 -5.99
CA ILE A 226 3.15 10.09 -5.92
C ILE A 226 3.72 11.42 -5.44
N GLY A 227 3.68 12.40 -6.32
CA GLY A 227 4.18 13.75 -6.00
C GLY A 227 3.17 14.65 -5.32
N ASN A 228 1.86 14.39 -5.49
CA ASN A 228 0.77 15.18 -4.90
C ASN A 228 -0.28 14.27 -4.25
N PRO A 229 -0.10 13.90 -2.98
CA PRO A 229 -0.99 12.98 -2.27
C PRO A 229 -2.42 13.53 -2.15
N GLN A 230 -3.42 12.69 -2.43
CA GLN A 230 -4.83 13.08 -2.30
C GLN A 230 -5.27 13.25 -0.83
N SER A 231 -4.73 12.46 0.10
CA SER A 231 -5.07 12.52 1.53
C SER A 231 -4.04 13.35 2.32
N TRP A 232 -3.60 14.47 1.77
CA TRP A 232 -2.54 15.30 2.34
C TRP A 232 -2.80 15.71 3.78
N ASN A 233 -3.91 16.41 4.02
CA ASN A 233 -4.23 16.95 5.34
C ASN A 233 -4.56 15.84 6.34
N HIS A 234 -5.29 14.81 5.90
CA HIS A 234 -5.58 13.65 6.75
C HIS A 234 -4.30 13.00 7.29
N ALA A 235 -3.30 12.77 6.43
CA ALA A 235 -2.07 12.11 6.83
C ALA A 235 -1.21 12.99 7.75
N LYS A 236 -1.19 14.31 7.53
CA LYS A 236 -0.55 15.27 8.45
C LYS A 236 -1.21 15.24 9.82
N ALA A 237 -2.54 15.19 9.88
CA ALA A 237 -3.28 15.06 11.12
C ALA A 237 -2.96 13.74 11.83
N VAL A 238 -2.91 12.60 11.10
CA VAL A 238 -2.51 11.30 11.68
C VAL A 238 -1.15 11.39 12.35
N VAL A 239 -0.14 11.91 11.66
CA VAL A 239 1.23 11.99 12.20
C VAL A 239 1.29 12.90 13.42
N ARG A 240 0.62 14.07 13.37
CA ARG A 240 0.52 14.97 14.52
C ARG A 240 -0.15 14.29 15.72
N ASP A 241 -1.32 13.69 15.52
CA ASP A 241 -2.16 13.14 16.58
C ASP A 241 -1.59 11.85 17.18
N SER A 242 -0.89 11.04 16.38
CA SER A 242 -0.16 9.85 16.83
C SER A 242 1.22 10.14 17.40
N LYS A 243 1.70 11.38 17.32
CA LYS A 243 3.09 11.76 17.62
C LYS A 243 4.12 11.03 16.75
N GLY A 244 3.72 10.67 15.55
CA GLY A 244 4.53 9.98 14.57
C GLY A 244 5.34 10.92 13.68
N TRP A 245 5.84 10.38 12.57
CA TRP A 245 6.61 11.16 11.60
C TRP A 245 6.52 10.58 10.20
N PHE A 246 6.87 11.41 9.23
CA PHE A 246 7.24 10.96 7.89
C PHE A 246 8.76 10.92 7.76
N ASP A 247 9.25 9.97 6.97
CA ASP A 247 10.65 9.89 6.59
C ASP A 247 10.77 9.35 5.15
N GLU A 248 11.96 9.37 4.57
CA GLU A 248 12.20 8.96 3.20
C GLU A 248 13.33 7.94 3.11
N LEU A 249 13.31 7.12 2.06
CA LEU A 249 14.37 6.16 1.74
C LEU A 249 14.80 6.34 0.29
N ALA A 250 16.10 6.20 0.06
CA ALA A 250 16.62 6.06 -1.29
C ALA A 250 16.18 4.74 -1.92
N ASP A 251 16.08 4.69 -3.25
CA ASP A 251 15.72 3.48 -3.99
C ASP A 251 16.60 2.28 -3.62
N ALA A 252 17.90 2.49 -3.38
CA ALA A 252 18.82 1.44 -2.95
C ALA A 252 18.46 0.85 -1.58
N GLU A 253 18.04 1.67 -0.62
CA GLU A 253 17.59 1.23 0.70
C GLU A 253 16.29 0.41 0.61
N ILE A 254 15.38 0.82 -0.27
CA ILE A 254 14.12 0.11 -0.55
C ILE A 254 14.40 -1.27 -1.14
N LEU A 255 15.29 -1.35 -2.14
CA LEU A 255 15.66 -2.61 -2.77
C LEU A 255 16.38 -3.55 -1.80
N GLU A 256 17.28 -3.03 -0.97
CA GLU A 256 17.94 -3.83 0.06
C GLU A 256 16.93 -4.37 1.09
N ALA A 257 15.98 -3.56 1.53
CA ALA A 257 14.92 -4.01 2.43
C ALA A 257 14.04 -5.11 1.78
N GLN A 258 13.71 -4.99 0.49
CA GLN A 258 13.00 -6.01 -0.27
C GLN A 258 13.78 -7.33 -0.30
N ARG A 259 15.09 -7.26 -0.57
CA ARG A 259 15.98 -8.41 -0.58
C ARG A 259 16.07 -9.08 0.78
N LEU A 260 16.29 -8.30 1.85
CA LEU A 260 16.38 -8.79 3.22
C LEU A 260 15.08 -9.51 3.64
N LEU A 261 13.92 -8.92 3.36
CA LEU A 261 12.62 -9.52 3.70
C LEU A 261 12.41 -10.85 2.96
N SER A 262 12.79 -10.90 1.69
CA SER A 262 12.68 -12.12 0.89
C SER A 262 13.64 -13.22 1.39
N MET A 263 14.91 -12.89 1.67
CA MET A 263 15.95 -13.84 2.03
C MET A 263 15.82 -14.39 3.46
N TYR A 264 15.36 -13.57 4.40
CA TYR A 264 15.34 -13.92 5.81
C TYR A 264 13.98 -14.34 6.35
N GLU A 265 12.91 -13.87 5.72
CA GLU A 265 11.54 -14.14 6.17
C GLU A 265 10.69 -14.86 5.11
N GLY A 266 11.22 -15.08 3.91
CA GLY A 266 10.49 -15.73 2.81
C GLY A 266 9.29 -14.91 2.31
N VAL A 267 9.27 -13.60 2.58
CA VAL A 267 8.15 -12.72 2.21
C VAL A 267 8.55 -11.86 1.01
N PHE A 268 8.01 -12.20 -0.15
CA PHE A 268 8.29 -11.50 -1.40
C PHE A 268 7.26 -10.40 -1.67
N VAL A 269 7.71 -9.16 -1.70
CA VAL A 269 6.86 -7.96 -1.81
C VAL A 269 7.30 -7.05 -2.96
N GLU A 270 6.39 -6.18 -3.46
CA GLU A 270 6.77 -5.12 -4.40
C GLU A 270 7.69 -4.09 -3.72
N PRO A 271 8.54 -3.36 -4.46
CA PRO A 271 9.50 -2.41 -3.87
C PRO A 271 8.86 -1.39 -2.92
N ALA A 272 7.73 -0.81 -3.31
CA ALA A 272 7.01 0.15 -2.49
C ALA A 272 6.67 -0.39 -1.08
N SER A 273 6.35 -1.68 -0.99
CA SER A 273 6.01 -2.34 0.29
C SER A 273 7.22 -2.41 1.23
N ALA A 274 8.41 -2.61 0.66
CA ALA A 274 9.64 -2.75 1.43
C ALA A 274 10.07 -1.46 2.15
N ALA A 275 9.55 -0.30 1.73
CA ALA A 275 9.85 0.97 2.38
C ALA A 275 9.48 0.96 3.86
N SER A 276 8.38 0.29 4.28
CA SER A 276 8.02 0.15 5.69
C SER A 276 9.08 -0.60 6.49
N ILE A 277 9.66 -1.63 5.92
CA ILE A 277 10.70 -2.46 6.54
C ILE A 277 12.03 -1.72 6.60
N GLY A 278 12.46 -1.12 5.47
CA GLY A 278 13.72 -0.37 5.38
C GLY A 278 13.77 0.80 6.35
N GLY A 279 12.69 1.57 6.40
CA GLY A 279 12.55 2.68 7.32
C GLY A 279 12.52 2.25 8.79
N ALA A 280 11.75 1.21 9.11
CA ALA A 280 11.72 0.67 10.47
C ALA A 280 13.10 0.18 10.92
N ILE A 281 13.82 -0.57 10.09
CA ILE A 281 15.19 -1.04 10.41
C ILE A 281 16.13 0.14 10.68
N ARG A 282 16.07 1.16 9.83
CA ARG A 282 16.90 2.37 9.98
C ARG A 282 16.58 3.12 11.29
N ASP A 283 15.29 3.35 11.56
CA ASP A 283 14.84 4.10 12.73
C ASP A 283 15.10 3.35 14.04
N ILE A 284 15.03 2.00 14.05
CA ILE A 284 15.43 1.18 15.18
C ILE A 284 16.95 1.29 15.45
N LYS A 285 17.77 1.15 14.38
CA LYS A 285 19.22 1.27 14.52
C LYS A 285 19.65 2.65 15.00
N ALA A 286 18.96 3.70 14.57
CA ALA A 286 19.19 5.07 15.00
C ALA A 286 18.65 5.39 16.43
N GLY A 287 17.93 4.46 17.05
CA GLY A 287 17.31 4.68 18.36
C GLY A 287 16.07 5.60 18.33
N LYS A 288 15.53 5.89 17.15
CA LYS A 288 14.31 6.68 16.98
C LYS A 288 13.06 5.88 17.34
N ILE A 289 13.09 4.58 17.08
CA ILE A 289 12.15 3.59 17.61
C ILE A 289 12.79 2.94 18.82
N ALA A 290 12.10 2.98 19.97
CA ALA A 290 12.63 2.52 21.26
C ALA A 290 12.81 0.99 21.31
N GLU A 291 13.84 0.54 22.03
CA GLU A 291 14.01 -0.89 22.35
C GLU A 291 12.88 -1.38 23.27
N GLY A 292 12.52 -2.66 23.15
CA GLY A 292 11.39 -3.27 23.85
C GLY A 292 10.04 -3.03 23.16
N SER A 293 10.01 -2.29 22.04
CA SER A 293 8.77 -1.98 21.32
C SER A 293 8.27 -3.14 20.48
N VAL A 294 6.94 -3.22 20.37
CA VAL A 294 6.20 -4.03 19.39
C VAL A 294 5.92 -3.16 18.17
N ILE A 295 6.42 -3.57 17.02
CA ILE A 295 6.37 -2.82 15.78
C ILE A 295 5.61 -3.64 14.74
N VAL A 296 4.65 -3.05 14.07
CA VAL A 296 4.00 -3.65 12.90
C VAL A 296 4.43 -2.89 11.66
N CYS A 297 4.90 -3.64 10.65
CA CYS A 297 5.19 -3.10 9.32
C CYS A 297 4.15 -3.63 8.33
N THR A 298 3.32 -2.77 7.77
CA THR A 298 2.43 -3.17 6.67
C THR A 298 3.21 -3.22 5.37
N VAL A 299 3.25 -4.41 4.74
CA VAL A 299 3.74 -4.61 3.38
C VAL A 299 2.56 -4.77 2.44
N THR A 300 2.44 -3.84 1.52
CA THR A 300 1.19 -3.46 0.86
C THR A 300 0.84 -4.26 -0.37
N GLY A 301 1.82 -4.90 -1.02
CA GLY A 301 1.59 -5.65 -2.25
C GLY A 301 2.61 -6.77 -2.47
N ASN A 302 2.18 -7.80 -3.19
CA ASN A 302 2.96 -8.95 -3.55
C ASN A 302 4.09 -8.59 -4.53
N GLY A 303 5.23 -9.26 -4.47
CA GLY A 303 6.38 -9.04 -5.34
C GLY A 303 6.08 -9.24 -6.84
N LEU A 304 5.17 -10.13 -7.16
CA LEU A 304 4.71 -10.35 -8.54
C LEU A 304 3.95 -9.17 -9.16
N LYS A 305 3.67 -8.12 -8.38
CA LYS A 305 3.13 -6.85 -8.91
C LYS A 305 4.19 -6.01 -9.64
N ASP A 306 5.47 -6.27 -9.37
CA ASP A 306 6.61 -5.63 -10.05
C ASP A 306 7.74 -6.66 -10.28
N PRO A 307 7.52 -7.68 -11.13
CA PRO A 307 8.49 -8.74 -11.37
C PRO A 307 9.77 -8.22 -12.05
N ASP A 308 9.67 -7.18 -12.87
CA ASP A 308 10.81 -6.64 -13.60
C ASP A 308 11.90 -6.09 -12.66
N THR A 309 11.49 -5.45 -11.57
CA THR A 309 12.43 -4.96 -10.56
C THR A 309 13.09 -6.12 -9.81
N ALA A 310 12.34 -7.18 -9.49
CA ALA A 310 12.90 -8.36 -8.86
C ALA A 310 13.90 -9.09 -9.79
N ILE A 311 13.55 -9.26 -11.06
CA ILE A 311 14.45 -9.87 -12.06
C ILE A 311 15.77 -9.08 -12.17
N LYS A 312 15.71 -7.75 -12.18
CA LYS A 312 16.91 -6.91 -12.22
C LYS A 312 17.80 -7.09 -10.99
N GLN A 313 17.22 -7.26 -9.81
CA GLN A 313 17.97 -7.55 -8.58
C GLN A 313 18.60 -8.94 -8.56
N CYS A 314 18.06 -9.87 -9.35
CA CYS A 314 18.57 -11.23 -9.50
C CYS A 314 19.50 -11.39 -10.71
N ALA A 315 19.96 -10.30 -11.35
CA ALA A 315 20.80 -10.37 -12.55
C ALA A 315 22.11 -11.15 -12.31
N ASP A 316 22.64 -11.10 -11.10
CA ASP A 316 23.84 -11.83 -10.67
C ASP A 316 23.54 -13.23 -10.08
N ALA A 317 22.29 -13.66 -10.09
CA ALA A 317 21.91 -14.98 -9.59
C ALA A 317 22.49 -16.07 -10.48
N VAL A 318 23.19 -17.01 -9.86
CA VAL A 318 23.83 -18.12 -10.59
C VAL A 318 22.76 -19.10 -11.04
N MET A 319 22.64 -19.27 -12.35
CA MET A 319 21.86 -20.35 -12.96
C MET A 319 22.84 -21.39 -13.52
N LEU A 320 22.91 -22.56 -12.89
CA LEU A 320 23.79 -23.64 -13.31
C LEU A 320 23.08 -24.47 -14.38
N SER A 321 23.75 -24.64 -15.52
CA SER A 321 23.35 -25.62 -16.56
C SER A 321 24.22 -26.86 -16.40
N ILE A 322 23.61 -27.99 -16.09
CA ILE A 322 24.26 -29.27 -15.86
C ILE A 322 23.55 -30.37 -16.63
N ASP A 323 24.27 -31.45 -16.94
CA ASP A 323 23.62 -32.62 -17.52
C ASP A 323 22.76 -33.35 -16.48
N ALA A 324 21.71 -34.01 -16.93
CA ALA A 324 20.78 -34.73 -16.07
C ALA A 324 21.39 -36.05 -15.56
N THR A 325 22.55 -35.98 -14.89
CA THR A 325 23.25 -37.12 -14.28
C THR A 325 23.40 -36.92 -12.79
N MET A 326 23.38 -38.00 -12.03
CA MET A 326 23.51 -37.97 -10.57
C MET A 326 24.81 -37.30 -10.13
N ASP A 327 25.92 -37.60 -10.84
CA ASP A 327 27.25 -37.09 -10.48
C ASP A 327 27.30 -35.56 -10.64
N GLN A 328 26.83 -35.00 -11.74
CA GLN A 328 26.84 -33.54 -11.97
C GLN A 328 25.91 -32.80 -10.98
N VAL A 329 24.72 -33.38 -10.68
CA VAL A 329 23.82 -32.79 -9.68
C VAL A 329 24.48 -32.77 -8.30
N LYS A 330 25.08 -33.90 -7.91
CA LYS A 330 25.77 -34.03 -6.62
C LYS A 330 26.97 -33.08 -6.51
N GLU A 331 27.79 -33.00 -7.54
CA GLU A 331 28.95 -32.11 -7.57
C GLU A 331 28.51 -30.65 -7.47
N SER A 332 27.50 -30.25 -8.23
CA SER A 332 26.95 -28.89 -8.19
C SER A 332 26.38 -28.52 -6.82
N ILE A 333 25.73 -29.44 -6.13
CA ILE A 333 25.21 -29.19 -4.78
C ILE A 333 26.38 -29.03 -3.81
N LEU A 334 27.36 -29.98 -3.80
CA LEU A 334 28.47 -29.99 -2.84
C LEU A 334 29.41 -28.78 -3.02
N SER A 335 29.59 -28.29 -4.24
CA SER A 335 30.44 -27.12 -4.52
C SER A 335 29.78 -25.77 -4.17
N ASN A 336 28.48 -25.77 -3.89
CA ASN A 336 27.72 -24.58 -3.52
C ASN A 336 27.16 -24.59 -2.09
N MET A 337 27.54 -25.60 -1.29
CA MET A 337 27.27 -25.68 0.15
C MET A 337 28.39 -25.05 0.97
#